data_bb68276a7290ba1620811c564590cb9c
#
_entry.id   bb68276a7290ba1620811c564590cb9c
#
_cell.length_a   1.000
_cell.length_b   1.000
_cell.length_c   1.000
_cell.angle_alpha   90.00
_cell.angle_beta   90.00
_cell.angle_gamma   90.00
#
_symmetry.space_group_name_H-M   'P 1'
#
loop_
_entity.id
_entity.type
_entity.pdbx_description
1 polymer ?
#
loop_
_entity_poly.entity_id
_entity_poly.type
_entity_poly.pdbx_seq_one_letter_code
_entity_poly.pdbx_strand_id
1 'polypeptide(L)'
;MINRSLWQKYVLPFTLLLGLLALATLAGDFVLHQFKLVWVGRYLGIVGTLMIFVSLYYSARKRKWASAGNPQTLLKFHEFGTWLGSVMVLIHSGIHFNAILPWLATIAMSINVVSGLVGKMLLKRSNQHVSARREQFKTEGLSAEEIERSIFWDSVALNAMRQWRKVHIPIFMVFAVLAIGHIFSIFLFWEWV
;
A
#
# COMPACT_ATOMS: atom_id res chain seq x y z
N MET A 1 -17.66 -16.16 17.95
CA MET A 1 -16.36 -15.91 18.62
C MET A 1 -15.33 -15.58 17.55
N ILE A 2 -14.75 -14.38 17.57
CA ILE A 2 -13.64 -14.03 16.66
C ILE A 2 -12.46 -14.89 17.10
N ASN A 3 -12.03 -15.77 16.21
CA ASN A 3 -10.95 -16.71 16.50
C ASN A 3 -9.67 -15.91 16.80
N ARG A 4 -9.22 -15.91 18.07
CA ARG A 4 -8.03 -15.18 18.54
C ARG A 4 -6.81 -15.36 17.63
N SER A 5 -6.70 -16.52 16.96
CA SER A 5 -5.60 -16.83 16.04
C SER A 5 -5.59 -15.96 14.77
N LEU A 6 -6.76 -15.59 14.22
CA LEU A 6 -6.85 -14.73 13.03
C LEU A 6 -6.47 -13.29 13.36
N TRP A 7 -6.90 -12.78 14.53
CA TRP A 7 -6.58 -11.44 14.98
C TRP A 7 -5.08 -11.25 15.18
N GLN A 8 -4.46 -12.14 15.93
CA GLN A 8 -3.02 -12.07 16.21
C GLN A 8 -2.16 -12.34 14.96
N LYS A 9 -2.62 -13.24 14.08
CA LYS A 9 -1.83 -13.67 12.93
C LYS A 9 -1.91 -12.73 11.73
N TYR A 10 -3.02 -11.99 11.58
CA TYR A 10 -3.28 -11.18 10.38
C TYR A 10 -3.54 -9.70 10.67
N VAL A 11 -4.40 -9.39 11.64
CA VAL A 11 -4.77 -8.00 11.93
C VAL A 11 -3.64 -7.28 12.64
N LEU A 12 -3.04 -7.90 13.66
CA LEU A 12 -1.97 -7.28 14.44
C LEU A 12 -0.75 -6.89 13.58
N PRO A 13 -0.16 -7.75 12.72
CA PRO A 13 0.94 -7.32 11.86
C PRO A 13 0.57 -6.23 10.86
N PHE A 14 -0.68 -6.22 10.41
CA PHE A 14 -1.20 -5.17 9.52
C PHE A 14 -1.28 -3.82 10.25
N THR A 15 -1.87 -3.79 11.45
CA THR A 15 -1.97 -2.58 12.26
C THR A 15 -0.60 -2.09 12.73
N LEU A 16 0.32 -2.99 13.06
CA LEU A 16 1.70 -2.64 13.40
C LEU A 16 2.45 -1.99 12.24
N LEU A 17 2.28 -2.46 11.00
CA LEU A 17 2.91 -1.83 9.84
C LEU A 17 2.33 -0.45 9.54
N LEU A 18 1.02 -0.25 9.69
CA LEU A 18 0.40 1.07 9.58
C LEU A 18 0.86 1.99 10.71
N GLY A 19 0.92 1.49 11.95
CA GLY A 19 1.45 2.23 13.08
C GLY A 19 2.91 2.62 12.88
N LEU A 20 3.74 1.73 12.36
CA LEU A 20 5.13 2.00 12.03
C LEU A 20 5.27 3.07 10.93
N LEU A 21 4.42 3.03 9.90
CA LEU A 21 4.38 4.06 8.87
C LEU A 21 4.07 5.43 9.46
N ALA A 22 3.02 5.51 10.29
CA ALA A 22 2.62 6.76 10.95
C ALA A 22 3.72 7.26 11.89
N LEU A 23 4.28 6.38 12.72
CA LEU A 23 5.37 6.71 13.64
C LEU A 23 6.62 7.19 12.89
N ALA A 24 7.03 6.52 11.82
CA ALA A 24 8.17 6.91 11.00
C ALA A 24 7.96 8.29 10.36
N THR A 25 6.73 8.58 9.91
CA THR A 25 6.36 9.89 9.36
C THR A 25 6.46 10.99 10.43
N LEU A 26 5.81 10.80 11.57
CA LEU A 26 5.80 11.78 12.67
C LEU A 26 7.21 11.99 13.24
N ALA A 27 7.97 10.92 13.43
CA ALA A 27 9.35 11.02 13.90
C ALA A 27 10.24 11.74 12.90
N GLY A 28 10.10 11.45 11.60
CA GLY A 28 10.85 12.13 10.53
C GLY A 28 10.53 13.62 10.48
N ASP A 29 9.25 13.99 10.52
CA ASP A 29 8.81 15.38 10.54
C ASP A 29 9.33 16.12 11.78
N PHE A 30 9.20 15.51 12.96
CA PHE A 30 9.72 16.06 14.22
C PHE A 30 11.24 16.29 14.15
N VAL A 31 12.01 15.32 13.65
CA VAL A 31 13.47 15.42 13.52
C VAL A 31 13.85 16.59 12.59
N LEU A 32 13.18 16.71 11.44
CA LEU A 32 13.47 17.81 10.50
C LEU A 32 13.19 19.20 11.12
N HIS A 33 12.12 19.33 11.89
CA HIS A 33 11.81 20.58 12.60
C HIS A 33 12.82 20.85 13.74
N GLN A 34 13.12 19.84 14.55
CA GLN A 34 14.06 19.99 15.69
C GLN A 34 15.45 20.43 15.24
N PHE A 35 15.95 19.87 14.14
CA PHE A 35 17.29 20.23 13.61
C PHE A 35 17.26 21.37 12.57
N LYS A 36 16.13 22.04 12.36
CA LYS A 36 15.93 23.10 11.36
C LYS A 36 16.27 22.66 9.94
N LEU A 37 16.08 21.38 9.64
CA LEU A 37 16.32 20.76 8.33
C LEU A 37 15.04 20.69 7.47
N VAL A 38 14.10 21.61 7.67
CA VAL A 38 12.82 21.66 6.95
C VAL A 38 13.01 21.69 5.43
N TRP A 39 14.10 22.35 4.98
CA TRP A 39 14.46 22.38 3.55
C TRP A 39 14.69 20.97 2.94
N VAL A 40 15.18 20.00 3.73
CA VAL A 40 15.37 18.61 3.28
C VAL A 40 14.00 17.99 2.96
N GLY A 41 12.97 18.35 3.74
CA GLY A 41 11.61 17.86 3.52
C GLY A 41 11.06 18.16 2.13
N ARG A 42 11.50 19.25 1.49
CA ARG A 42 11.12 19.58 0.10
C ARG A 42 11.63 18.51 -0.88
N TYR A 43 12.88 18.09 -0.72
CA TYR A 43 13.51 17.07 -1.59
C TYR A 43 12.97 15.65 -1.30
N LEU A 44 12.49 15.37 -0.08
CA LEU A 44 11.88 14.08 0.24
C LEU A 44 10.65 13.80 -0.62
N GLY A 45 9.87 14.81 -0.97
CA GLY A 45 8.74 14.65 -1.91
C GLY A 45 9.20 14.16 -3.29
N ILE A 46 10.27 14.75 -3.82
CA ILE A 46 10.84 14.38 -5.12
C ILE A 46 11.39 12.95 -5.08
N VAL A 47 12.28 12.66 -4.12
CA VAL A 47 12.93 11.35 -3.99
C VAL A 47 11.88 10.26 -3.71
N GLY A 48 10.94 10.50 -2.80
CA GLY A 48 9.87 9.56 -2.47
C GLY A 48 8.98 9.24 -3.67
N THR A 49 8.59 10.27 -4.43
CA THR A 49 7.80 10.09 -5.65
C THR A 49 8.56 9.29 -6.70
N LEU A 50 9.84 9.60 -6.93
CA LEU A 50 10.68 8.85 -7.85
C LEU A 50 10.82 7.38 -7.43
N MET A 51 11.01 7.10 -6.14
CA MET A 51 11.07 5.72 -5.62
C MET A 51 9.77 4.97 -5.89
N ILE A 52 8.61 5.60 -5.66
CA ILE A 52 7.30 5.01 -5.97
C ILE A 52 7.20 4.70 -7.47
N PHE A 53 7.53 5.64 -8.34
CA PHE A 53 7.47 5.44 -9.80
C PHE A 53 8.42 4.36 -10.29
N VAL A 54 9.68 4.35 -9.85
CA VAL A 54 10.66 3.30 -10.21
C VAL A 54 10.17 1.93 -9.75
N SER A 55 9.53 1.84 -8.59
CA SER A 55 8.98 0.59 -8.09
C SER A 55 7.87 0.00 -8.97
N LEU A 56 7.23 0.82 -9.84
CA LEU A 56 6.22 0.36 -10.80
C LEU A 56 6.79 -0.55 -11.90
N TYR A 57 8.10 -0.62 -12.05
CA TYR A 57 8.73 -1.57 -12.97
C TYR A 57 8.26 -3.01 -12.70
N TYR A 58 8.00 -3.37 -11.44
CA TYR A 58 7.35 -4.64 -11.08
C TYR A 58 5.99 -4.81 -11.79
N SER A 59 5.16 -3.77 -11.81
CA SER A 59 3.85 -3.81 -12.46
C SER A 59 3.95 -3.98 -13.98
N ALA A 60 4.92 -3.31 -14.60
CA ALA A 60 5.23 -3.47 -16.03
C ALA A 60 5.72 -4.89 -16.34
N ARG A 61 6.62 -5.44 -15.50
CA ARG A 61 7.10 -6.82 -15.62
C ARG A 61 5.99 -7.86 -15.48
N LYS A 62 5.09 -7.66 -14.51
CA LYS A 62 3.93 -8.54 -14.28
C LYS A 62 2.96 -8.55 -15.46
N ARG A 63 2.80 -7.43 -16.16
CA ARG A 63 1.94 -7.29 -17.34
C ARG A 63 2.62 -7.69 -18.64
N LYS A 64 3.87 -8.20 -18.56
CA LYS A 64 4.68 -8.57 -19.73
C LYS A 64 5.07 -7.38 -20.65
N TRP A 65 5.00 -6.15 -20.14
CA TRP A 65 5.48 -4.96 -20.85
C TRP A 65 7.01 -4.81 -20.76
N ALA A 66 7.62 -5.46 -19.79
CA ALA A 66 9.05 -5.56 -19.63
C ALA A 66 9.46 -7.03 -19.47
N SER A 67 10.66 -7.41 -19.94
CA SER A 67 11.14 -8.79 -19.93
C SER A 67 12.22 -9.05 -18.88
N ALA A 68 12.94 -8.03 -18.43
CA ALA A 68 14.08 -8.15 -17.54
C ALA A 68 13.69 -8.27 -16.06
N GLY A 69 14.52 -8.96 -15.29
CA GLY A 69 14.45 -9.05 -13.83
C GLY A 69 13.59 -10.20 -13.30
N ASN A 70 13.98 -10.68 -12.12
CA ASN A 70 13.25 -11.72 -11.40
C ASN A 70 11.97 -11.13 -10.76
N PRO A 71 10.77 -11.67 -11.06
CA PRO A 71 9.52 -11.12 -10.53
C PRO A 71 9.44 -11.07 -9.00
N GLN A 72 10.06 -12.02 -8.29
CA GLN A 72 10.04 -12.05 -6.82
C GLN A 72 10.91 -10.93 -6.22
N THR A 73 12.09 -10.69 -6.82
CA THR A 73 12.97 -9.58 -6.39
C THR A 73 12.33 -8.24 -6.68
N LEU A 74 11.73 -8.08 -7.87
CA LEU A 74 11.00 -6.87 -8.25
C LEU A 74 9.80 -6.61 -7.34
N LEU A 75 9.09 -7.66 -6.90
CA LEU A 75 8.00 -7.53 -5.93
C LEU A 75 8.50 -7.00 -4.58
N LYS A 76 9.60 -7.55 -4.05
CA LYS A 76 10.21 -7.06 -2.80
C LYS A 76 10.66 -5.62 -2.93
N PHE A 77 11.26 -5.27 -4.07
CA PHE A 77 11.67 -3.90 -4.37
C PHE A 77 10.45 -2.95 -4.45
N HIS A 78 9.37 -3.37 -5.09
CA HIS A 78 8.12 -2.62 -5.13
C HIS A 78 7.54 -2.41 -3.72
N GLU A 79 7.46 -3.45 -2.91
CA GLU A 79 6.94 -3.36 -1.54
C GLU A 79 7.76 -2.43 -0.67
N PHE A 80 9.09 -2.53 -0.72
CA PHE A 80 9.99 -1.68 0.06
C PHE A 80 10.02 -0.25 -0.48
N GLY A 81 10.17 -0.08 -1.80
CA GLY A 81 10.24 1.22 -2.45
C GLY A 81 8.95 2.04 -2.30
N THR A 82 7.78 1.39 -2.39
CA THR A 82 6.51 2.07 -2.13
C THR A 82 6.35 2.45 -0.67
N TRP A 83 6.74 1.59 0.28
CA TRP A 83 6.66 1.89 1.70
C TRP A 83 7.57 3.07 2.08
N LEU A 84 8.86 2.99 1.73
CA LEU A 84 9.83 4.05 2.04
C LEU A 84 9.50 5.35 1.29
N GLY A 85 9.16 5.26 0.01
CA GLY A 85 8.74 6.42 -0.78
C GLY A 85 7.49 7.09 -0.20
N SER A 86 6.54 6.31 0.33
CA SER A 86 5.34 6.87 0.98
C SER A 86 5.68 7.58 2.30
N VAL A 87 6.59 7.05 3.12
CA VAL A 87 7.08 7.76 4.32
C VAL A 87 7.68 9.11 3.93
N MET A 88 8.54 9.13 2.90
CA MET A 88 9.19 10.36 2.44
C MET A 88 8.17 11.39 1.93
N VAL A 89 7.18 10.96 1.13
CA VAL A 89 6.12 11.84 0.63
C VAL A 89 5.22 12.32 1.77
N LEU A 90 4.91 11.49 2.77
CA LEU A 90 4.12 11.89 3.94
C LEU A 90 4.85 12.93 4.79
N ILE A 91 6.15 12.78 5.02
CA ILE A 91 6.97 13.80 5.70
C ILE A 91 6.94 15.11 4.90
N HIS A 92 7.15 15.02 3.58
CA HIS A 92 7.07 16.20 2.70
C HIS A 92 5.70 16.90 2.79
N SER A 93 4.60 16.17 2.79
CA SER A 93 3.25 16.74 2.86
C SER A 93 2.94 17.36 4.23
N GLY A 94 3.49 16.84 5.33
CA GLY A 94 3.36 17.40 6.67
C GLY A 94 4.01 18.78 6.81
N ILE A 95 5.05 19.07 6.04
CA ILE A 95 5.77 20.34 6.04
C ILE A 95 5.05 21.42 5.21
N HIS A 96 4.31 21.03 4.17
CA HIS A 96 3.65 21.92 3.21
C HIS A 96 2.15 21.66 3.11
N PHE A 97 1.40 22.15 4.08
CA PHE A 97 -0.02 21.84 4.29
C PHE A 97 -0.99 22.84 3.62
N ASN A 98 -0.56 23.60 2.61
CA ASN A 98 -1.25 24.83 2.19
C ASN A 98 -2.02 24.75 0.86
N ALA A 99 -2.15 23.57 0.23
CA ALA A 99 -2.81 23.45 -1.06
C ALA A 99 -3.67 22.19 -1.20
N ILE A 100 -4.82 22.32 -1.85
CA ILE A 100 -5.81 21.23 -1.99
C ILE A 100 -5.26 20.08 -2.84
N LEU A 101 -4.50 20.36 -3.89
CA LEU A 101 -3.99 19.35 -4.82
C LEU A 101 -3.02 18.37 -4.15
N PRO A 102 -1.98 18.81 -3.39
CA PRO A 102 -1.13 17.92 -2.62
C PRO A 102 -1.90 17.07 -1.58
N TRP A 103 -2.93 17.65 -0.97
CA TRP A 103 -3.77 16.96 -0.01
C TRP A 103 -4.49 15.77 -0.62
N LEU A 104 -5.15 15.99 -1.75
CA LEU A 104 -5.84 14.93 -2.47
C LEU A 104 -4.86 13.84 -2.93
N ALA A 105 -3.67 14.24 -3.39
CA ALA A 105 -2.62 13.29 -3.75
C ALA A 105 -2.16 12.44 -2.55
N THR A 106 -1.96 13.06 -1.39
CA THR A 106 -1.57 12.38 -0.14
C THR A 106 -2.64 11.41 0.35
N ILE A 107 -3.91 11.80 0.28
CA ILE A 107 -5.04 10.91 0.62
C ILE A 107 -5.08 9.72 -0.34
N ALA A 108 -5.01 9.95 -1.65
CA ALA A 108 -5.01 8.88 -2.64
C ALA A 108 -3.81 7.92 -2.46
N MET A 109 -2.62 8.46 -2.15
CA MET A 109 -1.44 7.67 -1.84
C MET A 109 -1.66 6.82 -0.57
N SER A 110 -2.20 7.41 0.49
CA SER A 110 -2.45 6.70 1.76
C SER A 110 -3.42 5.52 1.55
N ILE A 111 -4.49 5.72 0.78
CA ILE A 111 -5.42 4.66 0.40
C ILE A 111 -4.70 3.56 -0.41
N ASN A 112 -3.79 3.93 -1.30
CA ASN A 112 -2.97 2.98 -2.05
C ASN A 112 -2.06 2.14 -1.17
N VAL A 113 -1.40 2.76 -0.19
CA VAL A 113 -0.54 2.04 0.77
C VAL A 113 -1.35 1.00 1.54
N VAL A 114 -2.50 1.42 2.10
CA VAL A 114 -3.42 0.51 2.79
C VAL A 114 -3.86 -0.63 1.86
N SER A 115 -4.24 -0.31 0.63
CA SER A 115 -4.64 -1.29 -0.40
C SER A 115 -3.54 -2.29 -0.72
N GLY A 116 -2.29 -1.83 -0.84
CA GLY A 116 -1.12 -2.68 -1.06
C GLY A 116 -0.86 -3.63 0.11
N LEU A 117 -0.93 -3.13 1.33
CA LEU A 117 -0.77 -3.93 2.55
C LEU A 117 -1.87 -4.99 2.69
N VAL A 118 -3.13 -4.63 2.41
CA VAL A 118 -4.25 -5.60 2.37
C VAL A 118 -3.95 -6.72 1.35
N GLY A 119 -3.54 -6.36 0.14
CA GLY A 119 -3.20 -7.34 -0.89
C GLY A 119 -2.06 -8.28 -0.48
N LYS A 120 -1.00 -7.73 0.14
CA LYS A 120 0.17 -8.50 0.58
C LYS A 120 -0.14 -9.44 1.73
N MET A 121 -0.78 -8.93 2.79
CA MET A 121 -0.88 -9.64 4.07
C MET A 121 -2.16 -10.48 4.18
N LEU A 122 -3.29 -9.93 3.76
CA LEU A 122 -4.57 -10.56 3.97
C LEU A 122 -4.94 -11.53 2.84
N LEU A 123 -4.80 -11.12 1.58
CA LEU A 123 -5.29 -11.92 0.45
C LEU A 123 -4.56 -13.26 0.30
N LYS A 124 -3.22 -13.28 0.38
CA LYS A 124 -2.45 -14.52 0.24
C LYS A 124 -2.78 -15.51 1.36
N ARG A 125 -2.86 -15.02 2.59
CA ARG A 125 -3.09 -15.82 3.79
C ARG A 125 -4.53 -16.30 3.89
N SER A 126 -5.50 -15.45 3.52
CA SER A 126 -6.91 -15.85 3.47
C SER A 126 -7.18 -16.92 2.42
N ASN A 127 -6.53 -16.84 1.24
CA ASN A 127 -6.59 -17.91 0.24
C ASN A 127 -6.09 -19.25 0.82
N GLN A 128 -4.93 -19.23 1.50
CA GLN A 128 -4.35 -20.45 2.10
C GLN A 128 -5.26 -21.01 3.19
N HIS A 129 -5.83 -20.14 4.02
CA HIS A 129 -6.74 -20.57 5.09
C HIS A 129 -8.03 -21.20 4.54
N VAL A 130 -8.67 -20.56 3.59
CA VAL A 130 -9.91 -21.08 2.96
C VAL A 130 -9.64 -22.42 2.25
N SER A 131 -8.51 -22.52 1.53
CA SER A 131 -8.14 -23.78 0.86
C SER A 131 -7.86 -24.89 1.85
N ALA A 132 -7.13 -24.62 2.94
CA ALA A 132 -6.84 -25.62 3.96
C ALA A 132 -8.12 -26.11 4.67
N ARG A 133 -9.04 -25.19 5.03
CA ARG A 133 -10.33 -25.59 5.62
C ARG A 133 -11.20 -26.41 4.68
N ARG A 134 -11.20 -26.05 3.39
CA ARG A 134 -11.95 -26.81 2.38
C ARG A 134 -11.41 -28.26 2.26
N GLU A 135 -10.10 -28.44 2.25
CA GLU A 135 -9.50 -29.77 2.22
C GLU A 135 -9.77 -30.56 3.54
N GLN A 136 -9.69 -29.91 4.68
CA GLN A 136 -10.03 -30.52 5.96
C GLN A 136 -11.47 -31.05 5.95
N PHE A 137 -12.45 -30.23 5.57
CA PHE A 137 -13.86 -30.66 5.53
C PHE A 137 -14.13 -31.78 4.51
N LYS A 138 -13.37 -31.82 3.40
CA LYS A 138 -13.42 -32.94 2.47
C LYS A 138 -12.92 -34.23 3.12
N THR A 139 -11.82 -34.17 3.88
CA THR A 139 -11.29 -35.35 4.59
C THR A 139 -12.20 -35.82 5.73
N GLU A 140 -12.98 -34.91 6.31
CA GLU A 140 -14.02 -35.20 7.31
C GLU A 140 -15.30 -35.80 6.67
N GLY A 141 -15.37 -35.89 5.33
CA GLY A 141 -16.47 -36.53 4.60
C GLY A 141 -17.70 -35.63 4.42
N LEU A 142 -17.59 -34.31 4.62
CA LEU A 142 -18.69 -33.39 4.39
C LEU A 142 -19.04 -33.30 2.91
N SER A 143 -20.30 -33.14 2.58
CA SER A 143 -20.78 -32.87 1.23
C SER A 143 -20.33 -31.50 0.72
N ALA A 144 -20.30 -31.31 -0.59
CA ALA A 144 -19.89 -30.04 -1.20
C ALA A 144 -20.75 -28.85 -0.70
N GLU A 145 -22.04 -29.09 -0.46
CA GLU A 145 -22.97 -28.07 0.02
C GLU A 145 -22.72 -27.68 1.48
N GLU A 146 -22.42 -28.66 2.33
CA GLU A 146 -22.07 -28.41 3.74
C GLU A 146 -20.73 -27.68 3.86
N ILE A 147 -19.76 -28.03 3.02
CA ILE A 147 -18.47 -27.32 2.96
C ILE A 147 -18.69 -25.86 2.59
N GLU A 148 -19.44 -25.56 1.53
CA GLU A 148 -19.67 -24.16 1.10
C GLU A 148 -20.44 -23.37 2.17
N ARG A 149 -21.39 -23.95 2.88
CA ARG A 149 -22.06 -23.31 4.03
C ARG A 149 -21.07 -23.00 5.15
N SER A 150 -20.19 -23.95 5.49
CA SER A 150 -19.24 -23.83 6.60
C SER A 150 -18.16 -22.77 6.35
N ILE A 151 -17.79 -22.53 5.09
CA ILE A 151 -16.77 -21.52 4.70
C ILE A 151 -17.38 -20.26 4.08
N PHE A 152 -18.71 -20.10 4.14
CA PHE A 152 -19.41 -18.99 3.47
C PHE A 152 -18.83 -17.61 3.82
N TRP A 153 -18.71 -17.28 5.10
CA TRP A 153 -18.18 -16.00 5.55
C TRP A 153 -16.71 -15.81 5.21
N ASP A 154 -15.91 -16.87 5.27
CA ASP A 154 -14.51 -16.85 4.86
C ASP A 154 -14.40 -16.56 3.34
N SER A 155 -15.29 -17.15 2.54
CA SER A 155 -15.35 -16.94 1.09
C SER A 155 -15.81 -15.52 0.73
N VAL A 156 -16.79 -14.96 1.45
CA VAL A 156 -17.25 -13.57 1.30
C VAL A 156 -16.12 -12.60 1.62
N ALA A 157 -15.42 -12.79 2.74
CA ALA A 157 -14.28 -11.98 3.13
C ALA A 157 -13.15 -12.05 2.08
N LEU A 158 -12.84 -13.25 1.59
CA LEU A 158 -11.84 -13.46 0.54
C LEU A 158 -12.21 -12.74 -0.77
N ASN A 159 -13.48 -12.78 -1.14
CA ASN A 159 -14.00 -12.10 -2.32
C ASN A 159 -13.90 -10.58 -2.18
N ALA A 160 -14.26 -10.02 -1.02
CA ALA A 160 -14.09 -8.60 -0.72
C ALA A 160 -12.62 -8.17 -0.86
N MET A 161 -11.67 -8.95 -0.33
CA MET A 161 -10.23 -8.67 -0.48
C MET A 161 -9.76 -8.74 -1.94
N ARG A 162 -10.31 -9.66 -2.75
CA ARG A 162 -10.02 -9.73 -4.19
C ARG A 162 -10.53 -8.50 -4.94
N GLN A 163 -11.72 -8.02 -4.60
CA GLN A 163 -12.30 -6.79 -5.17
C GLN A 163 -11.46 -5.57 -4.77
N TRP A 164 -11.06 -5.48 -3.50
CA TRP A 164 -10.20 -4.41 -3.00
C TRP A 164 -8.89 -4.29 -3.80
N ARG A 165 -8.29 -5.41 -4.17
CA ARG A 165 -7.09 -5.41 -5.02
C ARG A 165 -7.34 -4.82 -6.41
N LYS A 166 -8.55 -4.94 -6.96
CA LYS A 166 -8.90 -4.34 -8.27
C LYS A 166 -8.93 -2.82 -8.21
N VAL A 167 -9.28 -2.26 -7.05
CA VAL A 167 -9.36 -0.82 -6.82
C VAL A 167 -7.96 -0.18 -6.66
N HIS A 168 -6.94 -0.97 -6.31
CA HIS A 168 -5.56 -0.47 -6.10
C HIS A 168 -5.00 0.28 -7.31
N ILE A 169 -5.21 -0.22 -8.53
CA ILE A 169 -4.69 0.39 -9.76
C ILE A 169 -5.41 1.68 -10.12
N PRO A 170 -6.76 1.75 -10.14
CA PRO A 170 -7.48 3.01 -10.34
C PRO A 170 -7.08 4.10 -9.34
N ILE A 171 -6.98 3.77 -8.05
CA ILE A 171 -6.58 4.74 -7.02
C ILE A 171 -5.13 5.20 -7.26
N PHE A 172 -4.24 4.30 -7.68
CA PHE A 172 -2.88 4.68 -8.06
C PHE A 172 -2.88 5.66 -9.25
N MET A 173 -3.73 5.46 -10.25
CA MET A 173 -3.85 6.40 -11.38
C MET A 173 -4.30 7.78 -10.92
N VAL A 174 -5.27 7.85 -10.02
CA VAL A 174 -5.69 9.12 -9.39
C VAL A 174 -4.52 9.79 -8.67
N PHE A 175 -3.80 9.05 -7.84
CA PHE A 175 -2.59 9.56 -7.17
C PHE A 175 -1.56 10.08 -8.19
N ALA A 176 -1.27 9.31 -9.24
CA ALA A 176 -0.28 9.69 -10.24
C ALA A 176 -0.65 11.00 -10.96
N VAL A 177 -1.92 11.16 -11.37
CA VAL A 177 -2.40 12.38 -12.02
C VAL A 177 -2.29 13.57 -11.07
N LEU A 178 -2.72 13.42 -9.81
CA LEU A 178 -2.66 14.50 -8.82
C LEU A 178 -1.20 14.87 -8.47
N ALA A 179 -0.32 13.88 -8.33
CA ALA A 179 1.09 14.10 -8.05
C ALA A 179 1.79 14.81 -9.22
N ILE A 180 1.56 14.37 -10.47
CA ILE A 180 2.10 15.02 -11.66
C ILE A 180 1.56 16.44 -11.77
N GLY A 181 0.24 16.65 -11.57
CA GLY A 181 -0.36 17.97 -11.56
C GLY A 181 0.23 18.89 -10.50
N HIS A 182 0.50 18.37 -9.28
CA HIS A 182 1.18 19.11 -8.23
C HIS A 182 2.61 19.49 -8.64
N ILE A 183 3.40 18.54 -9.12
CA ILE A 183 4.77 18.78 -9.58
C ILE A 183 4.76 19.84 -10.69
N PHE A 184 3.86 19.72 -11.67
CA PHE A 184 3.74 20.67 -12.76
C PHE A 184 3.35 22.07 -12.28
N SER A 185 2.42 22.19 -11.32
CA SER A 185 2.03 23.46 -10.73
C SER A 185 3.20 24.14 -10.01
N ILE A 186 4.02 23.37 -9.31
CA ILE A 186 5.24 23.91 -8.67
C ILE A 186 6.21 24.46 -9.72
N PHE A 187 6.45 23.72 -10.82
CA PHE A 187 7.34 24.21 -11.89
C PHE A 187 6.80 25.47 -12.59
N LEU A 188 5.51 25.63 -12.74
CA LEU A 188 4.89 26.80 -13.38
C LEU A 188 4.86 28.06 -12.48
N PHE A 189 4.61 27.87 -11.19
CA PHE A 189 4.35 28.96 -10.27
C PHE A 189 5.46 29.21 -9.25
N TRP A 190 6.55 28.41 -9.29
CA TRP A 190 7.71 28.61 -8.47
C TRP A 190 8.51 29.80 -9.03
N GLU A 191 8.62 30.86 -8.25
CA GLU A 191 9.57 31.93 -8.56
C GLU A 191 11.00 31.35 -8.35
N TRP A 192 11.68 31.10 -9.45
CA TRP A 192 13.06 30.60 -9.49
C TRP A 192 14.04 31.75 -9.20
N VAL A 193 13.94 32.39 -8.02
CA VAL A 193 14.83 33.48 -7.55
C VAL A 193 15.77 32.92 -6.50
#